data_0f5dfe472371035e9103917c046d9879
#
_entry.id   0f5dfe472371035e9103917c046d9879
#
_cell.length_a   1.000
_cell.length_b   1.000
_cell.length_c   1.000
_cell.angle_alpha   90.00
_cell.angle_beta   90.00
_cell.angle_gamma   90.00
#
_symmetry.space_group_name_H-M   'P 1'
#
loop_
_entity.id
_entity.type
_entity.pdbx_description
1 polymer ?
#
loop_
_entity_poly.entity_id
_entity_poly.type
_entity_poly.pdbx_seq_one_letter_code
_entity_poly.pdbx_strand_id
1 'polypeptide(L)'
;MALRFDDVLEGDELPTRGLFLAKDQVRAYARAAGQWAPRFTDDEGARREGLPGMIAPGNMSVGLLTALLEAWAGAGTVRRIGATFRSLVLPDRTVRLCGTVTEKHVETRTVEVDVWLESDEGERWVVGTATVGLGG
;
A
#
# COMPACT_ATOMS: atom_id res chain seq x y z
N MET A 1 -11.20 -17.71 -7.43
CA MET A 1 -10.19 -18.63 -8.01
C MET A 1 -8.80 -18.09 -7.71
N ALA A 2 -7.90 -18.92 -7.22
CA ALA A 2 -6.56 -18.45 -6.87
C ALA A 2 -5.72 -18.20 -8.12
N LEU A 3 -4.94 -17.14 -8.10
CA LEU A 3 -3.98 -16.84 -9.15
C LEU A 3 -2.85 -17.86 -9.13
N ARG A 4 -2.47 -18.35 -10.29
CA ARG A 4 -1.43 -19.38 -10.45
C ARG A 4 -0.16 -18.75 -11.02
N PHE A 5 0.99 -19.29 -10.62
CA PHE A 5 2.28 -18.82 -11.08
C PHE A 5 2.38 -18.78 -12.62
N ASP A 6 1.89 -19.81 -13.29
CA ASP A 6 1.99 -19.92 -14.74
C ASP A 6 1.11 -18.90 -15.49
N ASP A 7 0.11 -18.32 -14.79
CA ASP A 7 -0.80 -17.34 -15.40
C ASP A 7 -0.24 -15.91 -15.36
N VAL A 8 0.87 -15.70 -14.65
CA VAL A 8 1.44 -14.36 -14.46
C VAL A 8 2.63 -14.17 -15.39
N LEU A 9 2.67 -13.01 -16.03
CA LEU A 9 3.77 -12.60 -16.93
C LEU A 9 4.51 -11.41 -16.36
N GLU A 10 5.80 -11.35 -16.60
CA GLU A 10 6.58 -10.14 -16.31
C GLU A 10 5.99 -8.98 -17.11
N GLY A 11 5.81 -7.83 -16.45
CA GLY A 11 5.15 -6.67 -17.03
C GLY A 11 3.65 -6.60 -16.78
N ASP A 12 3.04 -7.66 -16.24
CA ASP A 12 1.61 -7.62 -15.90
C ASP A 12 1.34 -6.53 -14.87
N GLU A 13 0.28 -5.76 -15.09
CA GLU A 13 -0.19 -4.79 -14.12
C GLU A 13 -1.27 -5.41 -13.25
N LEU A 14 -1.21 -5.13 -11.95
CA LEU A 14 -2.29 -5.48 -11.06
C LEU A 14 -3.47 -4.52 -11.32
N PRO A 15 -4.71 -4.98 -11.11
CA PRO A 15 -5.85 -4.07 -11.17
C PRO A 15 -5.66 -2.91 -10.19
N THR A 16 -5.69 -1.69 -10.71
CA THR A 16 -5.56 -0.48 -9.88
C THR A 16 -6.78 -0.36 -8.95
N ARG A 17 -6.53 -0.04 -7.70
CA ARG A 17 -7.59 0.14 -6.72
C ARG A 17 -7.58 1.57 -6.20
N GLY A 18 -8.65 2.32 -6.52
CA GLY A 18 -8.86 3.65 -5.97
C GLY A 18 -9.62 3.60 -4.66
N LEU A 19 -9.27 4.46 -3.73
CA LEU A 19 -10.04 4.62 -2.50
C LEU A 19 -9.94 6.05 -2.00
N PHE A 20 -11.00 6.49 -1.32
CA PHE A 20 -10.99 7.77 -0.63
C PHE A 20 -10.48 7.55 0.79
N LEU A 21 -9.39 8.20 1.13
CA LEU A 21 -8.72 8.04 2.43
C LEU A 21 -9.28 9.06 3.42
N ALA A 22 -10.39 8.71 4.08
CA ALA A 22 -11.06 9.61 5.01
C ALA A 22 -10.28 9.77 6.32
N LYS A 23 -10.31 10.97 6.90
CA LYS A 23 -9.67 11.23 8.19
C LYS A 23 -10.14 10.29 9.30
N ASP A 24 -11.43 9.98 9.33
CA ASP A 24 -11.96 9.06 10.34
C ASP A 24 -11.38 7.65 10.20
N GLN A 25 -11.12 7.20 8.98
CA GLN A 25 -10.46 5.92 8.76
C GLN A 25 -9.01 5.95 9.23
N VAL A 26 -8.30 7.05 9.00
CA VAL A 26 -6.94 7.24 9.49
C VAL A 26 -6.91 7.22 11.01
N ARG A 27 -7.83 7.94 11.66
CA ARG A 27 -7.94 7.94 13.12
C ARG A 27 -8.24 6.54 13.68
N ALA A 28 -9.16 5.84 13.05
CA ALA A 28 -9.51 4.48 13.47
C ALA A 28 -8.31 3.53 13.37
N TYR A 29 -7.58 3.62 12.28
CA TYR A 29 -6.35 2.83 12.11
C TYR A 29 -5.31 3.20 13.18
N ALA A 30 -5.06 4.48 13.38
CA ALA A 30 -4.07 4.96 14.35
C ALA A 30 -4.38 4.46 15.75
N ARG A 31 -5.66 4.50 16.16
CA ARG A 31 -6.10 3.99 17.45
C ARG A 31 -5.90 2.49 17.56
N ALA A 32 -6.30 1.74 16.56
CA ALA A 32 -6.16 0.29 16.54
C ALA A 32 -4.69 -0.14 16.57
N ALA A 33 -3.81 0.61 15.92
CA ALA A 33 -2.37 0.34 15.87
C ALA A 33 -1.62 0.90 17.08
N GLY A 34 -2.29 1.56 18.01
CA GLY A 34 -1.64 2.16 19.18
C GLY A 34 -0.81 3.41 18.85
N GLN A 35 -1.08 4.05 17.73
CA GLN A 35 -0.36 5.24 17.28
C GLN A 35 -1.18 6.50 17.59
N TRP A 36 -1.08 6.98 18.83
CA TRP A 36 -1.90 8.07 19.34
C TRP A 36 -1.33 9.47 19.10
N ALA A 37 -0.21 9.59 18.39
CA ALA A 37 0.40 10.89 18.16
C ALA A 37 -0.58 11.82 17.43
N PRO A 38 -0.64 13.11 17.81
CA PRO A 38 -1.57 14.07 17.19
C PRO A 38 -1.47 14.15 15.68
N ARG A 39 -0.27 13.96 15.12
CA ARG A 39 -0.07 13.98 13.66
C ARG A 39 -0.97 12.99 12.91
N PHE A 40 -1.42 11.93 13.57
CA PHE A 40 -2.27 10.90 12.96
C PHE A 40 -3.74 11.03 13.35
N THR A 41 -4.07 11.91 14.26
CA THR A 41 -5.42 11.94 14.84
C THR A 41 -6.06 13.33 14.88
N ASP A 42 -5.28 14.39 14.75
CA ASP A 42 -5.76 15.76 14.94
C ASP A 42 -5.02 16.75 14.03
N ASP A 43 -5.77 17.46 13.18
CA ASP A 43 -5.20 18.44 12.27
C ASP A 43 -4.42 19.52 12.97
N GLU A 44 -4.96 20.05 14.05
CA GLU A 44 -4.32 21.15 14.78
C GLU A 44 -3.05 20.70 15.47
N GLY A 45 -3.07 19.52 16.09
CA GLY A 45 -1.89 18.91 16.68
C GLY A 45 -0.80 18.64 15.65
N ALA A 46 -1.18 18.19 14.47
CA ALA A 46 -0.24 17.99 13.36
C ALA A 46 0.39 19.31 12.91
N ARG A 47 -0.41 20.38 12.81
CA ARG A 47 0.09 21.70 12.43
C ARG A 47 1.08 22.26 13.44
N ARG A 48 0.90 21.99 14.74
CA ARG A 48 1.85 22.35 15.78
C ARG A 48 3.20 21.68 15.60
N GLU A 49 3.22 20.52 14.95
CA GLU A 49 4.45 19.80 14.61
C GLU A 49 5.05 20.26 13.28
N GLY A 50 4.46 21.24 12.62
CA GLY A 50 4.95 21.77 11.35
C GLY A 50 4.39 21.04 10.11
N LEU A 51 3.35 20.21 10.28
CA LEU A 51 2.72 19.49 9.18
C LEU A 51 1.52 20.29 8.63
N PRO A 52 1.11 20.02 7.37
CA PRO A 52 -0.03 20.74 6.78
C PRO A 52 -1.37 20.39 7.42
N GLY A 53 -1.45 19.29 8.13
CA GLY A 53 -2.61 18.73 8.80
C GLY A 53 -2.28 17.30 9.18
N MET A 54 -3.27 16.55 9.65
CA MET A 54 -3.01 15.15 9.99
C MET A 54 -2.61 14.35 8.78
N ILE A 55 -1.78 13.33 9.01
CA ILE A 55 -1.25 12.45 7.96
C ILE A 55 -1.60 11.00 8.29
N ALA A 56 -1.57 10.14 7.27
CA ALA A 56 -1.75 8.72 7.48
C ALA A 56 -0.45 8.09 7.98
N PRO A 57 -0.50 7.18 8.96
CA PRO A 57 0.70 6.46 9.39
C PRO A 57 1.29 5.61 8.26
N GLY A 58 2.61 5.50 8.24
CA GLY A 58 3.29 4.68 7.23
C GLY A 58 2.83 3.23 7.20
N ASN A 59 2.61 2.65 8.36
CA ASN A 59 2.12 1.27 8.47
C ASN A 59 0.75 1.07 7.81
N MET A 60 -0.09 2.10 7.80
CA MET A 60 -1.38 2.05 7.12
C MET A 60 -1.19 1.88 5.62
N SER A 61 -0.27 2.64 5.02
CA SER A 61 0.03 2.52 3.59
C SER A 61 0.56 1.14 3.23
N VAL A 62 1.45 0.59 4.04
CA VAL A 62 1.96 -0.77 3.85
C VAL A 62 0.82 -1.79 3.93
N GLY A 63 -0.08 -1.63 4.88
CA GLY A 63 -1.26 -2.48 5.01
C GLY A 63 -2.17 -2.42 3.79
N LEU A 64 -2.40 -1.22 3.25
CA LEU A 64 -3.20 -1.03 2.05
C LEU A 64 -2.56 -1.70 0.82
N LEU A 65 -1.25 -1.57 0.65
CA LEU A 65 -0.52 -2.21 -0.44
C LEU A 65 -0.51 -3.73 -0.29
N THR A 66 -0.40 -4.23 0.92
CA THR A 66 -0.51 -5.67 1.20
C THR A 66 -1.90 -6.19 0.82
N ALA A 67 -2.94 -5.44 1.16
CA ALA A 67 -4.32 -5.80 0.80
C ALA A 67 -4.51 -5.83 -0.72
N LEU A 68 -3.89 -4.92 -1.45
CA LEU A 68 -3.91 -4.94 -2.92
C LEU A 68 -3.31 -6.26 -3.45
N LEU A 69 -2.16 -6.64 -2.92
CA LEU A 69 -1.48 -7.87 -3.32
C LEU A 69 -2.31 -9.11 -2.98
N GLU A 70 -2.91 -9.15 -1.80
CA GLU A 70 -3.74 -10.29 -1.38
C GLU A 70 -5.04 -10.37 -2.17
N ALA A 71 -5.63 -9.24 -2.54
CA ALA A 71 -6.80 -9.22 -3.41
C ALA A 71 -6.48 -9.79 -4.80
N TRP A 72 -5.26 -9.56 -5.28
CA TRP A 72 -4.79 -10.06 -6.57
C TRP A 72 -4.37 -11.53 -6.51
N ALA A 73 -3.59 -11.91 -5.52
CA ALA A 73 -2.92 -13.21 -5.47
C ALA A 73 -3.55 -14.21 -4.49
N GLY A 74 -4.33 -13.72 -3.52
CA GLY A 74 -4.93 -14.55 -2.49
C GLY A 74 -4.34 -14.29 -1.11
N ALA A 75 -5.08 -14.66 -0.08
CA ALA A 75 -4.66 -14.48 1.31
C ALA A 75 -3.42 -15.33 1.61
N GLY A 76 -2.50 -14.77 2.37
CA GLY A 76 -1.31 -15.49 2.82
C GLY A 76 -0.23 -15.67 1.75
N THR A 77 -0.34 -15.00 0.60
CA THR A 77 0.63 -15.15 -0.50
C THR A 77 1.80 -14.20 -0.41
N VAL A 78 1.67 -13.09 0.31
CA VAL A 78 2.75 -12.10 0.44
C VAL A 78 3.83 -12.65 1.37
N ARG A 79 5.02 -12.84 0.83
CA ARG A 79 6.18 -13.34 1.59
C ARG A 79 6.99 -12.22 2.21
N ARG A 80 7.07 -11.11 1.51
CA ARG A 80 7.83 -9.95 1.95
C ARG A 80 7.27 -8.71 1.27
N ILE A 81 7.26 -7.60 1.98
CA ILE A 81 6.97 -6.29 1.43
C ILE A 81 7.86 -5.25 2.12
N GLY A 82 8.44 -4.37 1.34
CA GLY A 82 9.19 -3.24 1.84
C GLY A 82 8.74 -1.97 1.14
N ALA A 83 8.74 -0.85 1.84
CA ALA A 83 8.26 0.41 1.28
C ALA A 83 9.18 1.57 1.66
N THR A 84 9.23 2.55 0.77
CA THR A 84 9.88 3.84 0.99
C THR A 84 8.83 4.93 0.92
N PHE A 85 8.81 5.79 1.91
CA PHE A 85 7.86 6.90 2.01
C PHE A 85 8.51 8.14 1.40
N ARG A 86 8.03 8.55 0.22
CA ARG A 86 8.59 9.68 -0.52
C ARG A 86 7.95 11.00 -0.14
N SER A 87 6.69 10.95 0.25
CA SER A 87 5.92 12.12 0.65
C SER A 87 4.94 11.74 1.75
N LEU A 88 4.42 12.74 2.44
CA LEU A 88 3.35 12.53 3.41
C LEU A 88 2.11 12.03 2.69
N VAL A 89 1.43 11.05 3.28
CA VAL A 89 0.15 10.59 2.77
C VAL A 89 -0.94 11.39 3.43
N LEU A 90 -1.61 12.23 2.65
CA LEU A 90 -2.61 13.16 3.15
C LEU A 90 -4.01 12.54 3.06
N PRO A 91 -4.80 12.62 4.14
CA PRO A 91 -6.19 12.11 4.12
C PRO A 91 -7.14 13.08 3.42
N ASP A 92 -8.42 12.66 3.33
CA ASP A 92 -9.50 13.35 2.62
C ASP A 92 -9.20 13.56 1.14
N ARG A 93 -8.56 12.59 0.55
CA ARG A 93 -8.23 12.55 -0.88
C ARG A 93 -8.39 11.15 -1.42
N THR A 94 -8.67 11.06 -2.71
CA THR A 94 -8.63 9.79 -3.41
C THR A 94 -7.17 9.43 -3.69
N VAL A 95 -6.80 8.21 -3.34
CA VAL A 95 -5.49 7.65 -3.67
C VAL A 95 -5.68 6.40 -4.52
N ARG A 96 -4.65 6.02 -5.25
CA ARG A 96 -4.67 4.79 -6.05
C ARG A 96 -3.56 3.86 -5.58
N LEU A 97 -3.92 2.60 -5.47
CA LEU A 97 -2.98 1.52 -5.16
C LEU A 97 -2.70 0.77 -6.46
N CYS A 98 -1.44 0.66 -6.80
CA CYS A 98 -0.99 0.13 -8.08
C CYS A 98 0.12 -0.89 -7.91
N GLY A 99 0.29 -1.76 -8.89
CA GLY A 99 1.40 -2.70 -8.90
C GLY A 99 1.72 -3.21 -10.29
N THR A 100 2.96 -3.63 -10.48
CA THR A 100 3.45 -4.21 -11.73
C THR A 100 4.39 -5.37 -11.40
N VAL A 101 4.17 -6.51 -12.05
CA VAL A 101 5.06 -7.68 -11.91
C VAL A 101 6.36 -7.39 -12.63
N THR A 102 7.48 -7.46 -11.91
CA THR A 102 8.80 -7.14 -12.46
C THR A 102 9.64 -8.37 -12.78
N GLU A 103 9.47 -9.45 -12.02
CA GLU A 103 10.32 -10.64 -12.17
C GLU A 103 9.58 -11.90 -11.69
N LYS A 104 9.87 -13.00 -12.34
CA LYS A 104 9.36 -14.33 -11.95
C LYS A 104 10.53 -15.24 -11.58
N HIS A 105 10.37 -15.97 -10.49
CA HIS A 105 11.35 -16.96 -10.01
C HIS A 105 10.74 -18.35 -10.07
N VAL A 106 11.10 -19.12 -11.09
CA VAL A 106 10.53 -20.45 -11.34
C VAL A 106 10.81 -21.42 -10.19
N GLU A 107 12.01 -21.39 -9.65
CA GLU A 107 12.46 -22.34 -8.64
C GLU A 107 11.65 -22.24 -7.34
N THR A 108 11.32 -21.03 -6.94
CA THR A 108 10.57 -20.77 -5.71
C THR A 108 9.09 -20.54 -5.95
N ARG A 109 8.69 -20.43 -7.23
CA ARG A 109 7.34 -20.07 -7.66
C ARG A 109 6.88 -18.77 -6.99
N THR A 110 7.77 -17.80 -7.00
CA THR A 110 7.50 -16.46 -6.48
C THR A 110 7.61 -15.44 -7.61
N VAL A 111 6.94 -14.31 -7.41
CA VAL A 111 7.06 -13.16 -8.30
C VAL A 111 7.44 -11.94 -7.49
N GLU A 112 8.21 -11.06 -8.12
CA GLU A 112 8.51 -9.75 -7.57
C GLU A 112 7.54 -8.74 -8.15
N VAL A 113 7.00 -7.88 -7.30
CA VAL A 113 5.99 -6.89 -7.70
C VAL A 113 6.42 -5.54 -7.18
N ASP A 114 6.51 -4.56 -8.07
CA ASP A 114 6.60 -3.16 -7.65
C ASP A 114 5.20 -2.70 -7.29
N VAL A 115 5.05 -2.07 -6.14
CA VAL A 115 3.77 -1.53 -5.66
C VAL A 115 3.94 -0.07 -5.31
N TRP A 116 2.87 0.71 -5.44
CA TRP A 116 2.92 2.10 -5.03
C TRP A 116 1.52 2.63 -4.71
N LEU A 117 1.52 3.63 -3.86
CA LEU A 117 0.35 4.44 -3.56
C LEU A 117 0.59 5.80 -4.18
N GLU A 118 -0.33 6.24 -5.00
CA GLU A 118 -0.24 7.53 -5.67
C GLU A 118 -1.46 8.41 -5.40
N SER A 119 -1.24 9.71 -5.47
CA SER A 119 -2.32 10.68 -5.39
C SER A 119 -3.18 10.63 -6.64
N ASP A 120 -4.33 11.29 -6.62
CA ASP A 120 -5.20 11.41 -7.80
C ASP A 120 -4.57 12.23 -8.93
N GLU A 121 -3.48 12.93 -8.66
CA GLU A 121 -2.68 13.63 -9.66
C GLU A 121 -1.53 12.78 -10.20
N GLY A 122 -1.39 11.55 -9.74
CA GLY A 122 -0.37 10.62 -10.19
C GLY A 122 0.99 10.74 -9.49
N GLU A 123 1.07 11.52 -8.43
CA GLU A 123 2.28 11.61 -7.63
C GLU A 123 2.42 10.39 -6.73
N ARG A 124 3.54 9.70 -6.83
CA ARG A 124 3.80 8.51 -5.99
C ARG A 124 4.29 8.94 -4.62
N TRP A 125 3.45 8.76 -3.62
CA TRP A 125 3.77 9.09 -2.23
C TRP A 125 4.48 7.97 -1.50
N VAL A 126 4.15 6.72 -1.83
CA VAL A 126 4.79 5.54 -1.24
C VAL A 126 5.14 4.59 -2.38
N VAL A 127 6.35 4.09 -2.39
CA VAL A 127 6.79 3.08 -3.37
C VAL A 127 7.38 1.89 -2.63
N GLY A 128 7.22 0.71 -3.19
CA GLY A 128 7.72 -0.50 -2.54
C GLY A 128 7.91 -1.65 -3.49
N THR A 129 8.47 -2.71 -2.94
CA THR A 129 8.61 -3.98 -3.63
C THR A 129 8.09 -5.09 -2.75
N ALA A 130 7.54 -6.12 -3.36
CA ALA A 130 7.00 -7.26 -2.64
C ALA A 130 7.39 -8.55 -3.33
N THR A 131 7.51 -9.62 -2.53
CA THR A 131 7.67 -10.98 -3.04
C THR A 131 6.39 -11.73 -2.72
N VAL A 132 5.79 -12.32 -3.74
CA VAL A 132 4.51 -13.01 -3.64
C VAL A 132 4.69 -14.46 -4.08
N GLY A 133 4.28 -15.41 -3.25
CA GLY A 133 4.34 -16.84 -3.56
C GLY A 133 3.04 -17.30 -4.20
N LEU A 134 3.12 -17.94 -5.36
CA LEU A 134 1.95 -18.39 -6.11
C LEU A 134 1.97 -19.90 -6.27
N GLY A 135 0.80 -20.52 -6.11
CA GLY A 135 0.63 -21.93 -6.34
C GLY A 135 0.62 -22.27 -7.83
N GLY A 136 0.66 -23.48 -8.11
CA GLY A 136 0.62 -23.97 -9.47
C GLY A 136 0.04 -25.34 -9.53
#